data_2b896b322c9e55ce296f061aa0bbb17c
#
_entry.id   2b896b322c9e55ce296f061aa0bbb17c
#
_cell.length_a   1.000
_cell.length_b   1.000
_cell.length_c   1.000
_cell.angle_alpha   90.00
_cell.angle_beta   90.00
_cell.angle_gamma   90.00
#
_symmetry.space_group_name_H-M   'P 1'
#
loop_
_entity.id
_entity.type
_entity.pdbx_description
1 polymer ?
#
loop_
_entity_poly.entity_id
_entity_poly.type
_entity_poly.pdbx_seq_one_letter_code
_entity_poly.pdbx_strand_id
1 'polypeptide(L)'
;MEVSIVLATYNSEKSKILESIASFVRQKDIKMEILIADDGSTEFPRLEIENFFLKKNFKNYQIIENVKNQGTVKNMIGAVRKCQGNWILSFGPGDCIIGDDCIRRWIDYTENRQVEISFSDILAYSRDENGQPYPVSVKCAPQMPNKIDNDDYEKVMYQYLINGDLICGVALLTKTDIYLKYLEKIENIVIYAEDHLFRLMVLERNRIVYFPKQTILYEYGEGVSTSGKGEWPRLLTNDKCGVDTIIRNNSTKKIKKYYERITNKKYKKWMLYILYPRRFWYLICVKIKPRMSGIIDDSVLQKYI
;
A
#
# COMPACT_ATOMS: atom_id res chain seq x y z
N MET A 1 -0.85 -9.57 -20.70
CA MET A 1 -0.52 -9.86 -19.30
C MET A 1 -1.73 -9.51 -18.45
N GLU A 2 -2.10 -10.30 -17.42
CA GLU A 2 -3.27 -10.00 -16.57
C GLU A 2 -2.86 -9.10 -15.39
N VAL A 3 -1.72 -9.38 -14.77
CA VAL A 3 -1.22 -8.60 -13.63
C VAL A 3 0.27 -8.32 -13.75
N SER A 4 0.68 -7.12 -13.34
CA SER A 4 2.05 -6.75 -13.07
C SER A 4 2.26 -6.64 -11.56
N ILE A 5 3.30 -7.27 -11.04
CA ILE A 5 3.74 -7.15 -9.67
C ILE A 5 5.00 -6.30 -9.66
N VAL A 6 4.97 -5.16 -9.00
CA VAL A 6 6.13 -4.28 -8.86
C VAL A 6 6.70 -4.40 -7.44
N LEU A 7 7.97 -4.77 -7.33
CA LEU A 7 8.74 -4.76 -6.09
C LEU A 7 9.70 -3.57 -6.12
N ALA A 8 9.38 -2.53 -5.35
CA ALA A 8 10.22 -1.35 -5.23
C ALA A 8 11.31 -1.56 -4.17
N THR A 9 12.58 -1.39 -4.54
CA THR A 9 13.72 -1.63 -3.64
C THR A 9 14.63 -0.42 -3.55
N TYR A 10 15.27 -0.25 -2.40
CA TYR A 10 16.38 0.68 -2.19
C TYR A 10 17.22 0.24 -0.98
N ASN A 11 18.48 -0.11 -1.21
CA ASN A 11 19.41 -0.63 -0.18
C ASN A 11 18.78 -1.73 0.69
N SER A 12 18.02 -2.61 0.05
CA SER A 12 17.27 -3.66 0.74
C SER A 12 18.09 -4.95 0.86
N GLU A 13 17.87 -5.69 1.93
CA GLU A 13 18.50 -7.00 2.13
C GLU A 13 18.07 -7.97 1.03
N LYS A 14 19.06 -8.70 0.49
CA LYS A 14 18.86 -9.70 -0.55
C LYS A 14 17.83 -10.76 -0.16
N SER A 15 17.89 -11.25 1.08
CA SER A 15 16.95 -12.25 1.60
C SER A 15 15.50 -11.78 1.45
N LYS A 16 15.19 -10.56 1.87
CA LYS A 16 13.84 -9.98 1.81
C LYS A 16 13.33 -9.83 0.37
N ILE A 17 14.23 -9.42 -0.56
CA ILE A 17 13.87 -9.36 -1.99
C ILE A 17 13.51 -10.75 -2.50
N LEU A 18 14.32 -11.77 -2.20
CA LEU A 18 14.09 -13.13 -2.67
C LEU A 18 12.87 -13.79 -2.04
N GLU A 19 12.58 -13.54 -0.77
CA GLU A 19 11.36 -13.99 -0.08
C GLU A 19 10.11 -13.45 -0.77
N SER A 20 10.07 -12.14 -1.06
CA SER A 20 8.95 -11.53 -1.79
C SER A 20 8.78 -12.18 -3.16
N ILE A 21 9.85 -12.25 -3.97
CA ILE A 21 9.82 -12.88 -5.30
C ILE A 21 9.37 -14.34 -5.20
N ALA A 22 9.82 -15.09 -4.19
CA ALA A 22 9.41 -16.48 -3.99
C ALA A 22 7.88 -16.60 -3.80
N SER A 23 7.26 -15.65 -3.11
CA SER A 23 5.82 -15.63 -2.93
C SER A 23 5.07 -15.29 -4.22
N PHE A 24 5.65 -14.44 -5.07
CA PHE A 24 5.06 -14.05 -6.35
C PHE A 24 5.09 -15.19 -7.36
N VAL A 25 6.24 -15.84 -7.56
CA VAL A 25 6.38 -16.93 -8.55
C VAL A 25 5.58 -18.18 -8.21
N ARG A 26 5.05 -18.29 -6.99
CA ARG A 26 4.15 -19.40 -6.60
C ARG A 26 2.72 -19.23 -7.06
N GLN A 27 2.33 -18.02 -7.49
CA GLN A 27 0.95 -17.76 -7.91
C GLN A 27 0.59 -18.60 -9.14
N LYS A 28 -0.57 -19.25 -9.08
CA LYS A 28 -1.08 -20.14 -10.12
C LYS A 28 -2.27 -19.52 -10.85
N ASP A 29 -2.57 -20.07 -12.00
CA ASP A 29 -3.75 -19.74 -12.81
C ASP A 29 -3.85 -18.26 -13.19
N ILE A 30 -2.71 -17.59 -13.31
CA ILE A 30 -2.61 -16.16 -13.65
C ILE A 30 -1.42 -15.88 -14.57
N LYS A 31 -1.65 -15.11 -15.64
CA LYS A 31 -0.58 -14.61 -16.50
C LYS A 31 -0.02 -13.33 -15.91
N MET A 32 1.17 -13.41 -15.31
CA MET A 32 1.78 -12.30 -14.61
C MET A 32 3.20 -12.00 -15.07
N GLU A 33 3.63 -10.79 -14.80
CA GLU A 33 5.02 -10.36 -14.85
C GLU A 33 5.45 -9.78 -13.50
N ILE A 34 6.75 -9.80 -13.25
CA ILE A 34 7.36 -9.24 -12.06
C ILE A 34 8.37 -8.17 -12.48
N LEU A 35 8.22 -6.95 -11.97
CA LEU A 35 9.15 -5.86 -12.16
C LEU A 35 9.87 -5.58 -10.84
N ILE A 36 11.19 -5.67 -10.84
CA ILE A 36 12.02 -5.25 -9.71
C ILE A 36 12.51 -3.85 -10.03
N ALA A 37 12.08 -2.87 -9.23
CA ALA A 37 12.38 -1.46 -9.43
C ALA A 37 13.33 -0.96 -8.34
N ASP A 38 14.64 -0.99 -8.64
CA ASP A 38 15.66 -0.51 -7.72
C ASP A 38 15.88 1.00 -7.87
N ASP A 39 15.82 1.72 -6.76
CA ASP A 39 15.96 3.18 -6.73
C ASP A 39 17.42 3.63 -6.52
N GLY A 40 18.36 2.99 -7.18
CA GLY A 40 19.78 3.33 -7.13
C GLY A 40 20.47 2.88 -5.86
N SER A 41 20.30 1.62 -5.50
CA SER A 41 21.00 0.99 -4.39
C SER A 41 22.51 1.00 -4.59
N THR A 42 23.26 1.15 -3.50
CA THR A 42 24.73 1.08 -3.53
C THR A 42 25.21 -0.32 -3.92
N GLU A 43 24.55 -1.35 -3.36
CA GLU A 43 24.80 -2.75 -3.69
C GLU A 43 23.45 -3.41 -4.00
N PHE A 44 23.21 -3.68 -5.28
CA PHE A 44 21.98 -4.33 -5.72
C PHE A 44 22.26 -5.79 -6.12
N PRO A 45 21.55 -6.78 -5.56
CA PRO A 45 21.85 -8.21 -5.77
C PRO A 45 21.27 -8.74 -7.10
N ARG A 46 21.58 -8.06 -8.22
CA ARG A 46 21.04 -8.36 -9.55
C ARG A 46 21.25 -9.81 -9.95
N LEU A 47 22.50 -10.31 -9.85
CA LEU A 47 22.84 -11.67 -10.28
C LEU A 47 22.08 -12.74 -9.49
N GLU A 48 21.90 -12.53 -8.20
CA GLU A 48 21.16 -13.46 -7.34
C GLU A 48 19.68 -13.48 -7.68
N ILE A 49 19.09 -12.33 -8.01
CA ILE A 49 17.70 -12.22 -8.46
C ILE A 49 17.53 -12.94 -9.81
N GLU A 50 18.39 -12.69 -10.79
CA GLU A 50 18.37 -13.36 -12.09
C GLU A 50 18.53 -14.88 -11.95
N ASN A 51 19.48 -15.33 -11.13
CA ASN A 51 19.69 -16.75 -10.82
C ASN A 51 18.47 -17.38 -10.13
N PHE A 52 17.78 -16.64 -9.27
CA PHE A 52 16.56 -17.12 -8.62
C PHE A 52 15.45 -17.35 -9.67
N PHE A 53 15.20 -16.39 -10.55
CA PHE A 53 14.21 -16.54 -11.63
C PHE A 53 14.55 -17.69 -12.57
N LEU A 54 15.83 -17.85 -12.92
CA LEU A 54 16.31 -18.97 -13.72
C LEU A 54 16.04 -20.32 -13.03
N LYS A 55 16.35 -20.48 -11.75
CA LYS A 55 16.08 -21.69 -10.97
C LYS A 55 14.60 -22.01 -10.87
N LYS A 56 13.73 -20.99 -10.85
CA LYS A 56 12.27 -21.15 -10.83
C LYS A 56 11.64 -21.27 -12.22
N ASN A 57 12.46 -21.24 -13.29
CA ASN A 57 12.02 -21.24 -14.69
C ASN A 57 10.97 -20.14 -14.98
N PHE A 58 11.09 -18.98 -14.28
CA PHE A 58 10.21 -17.83 -14.46
C PHE A 58 10.86 -16.82 -15.41
N LYS A 59 10.20 -16.54 -16.56
CA LYS A 59 10.80 -15.75 -17.65
C LYS A 59 10.20 -14.34 -17.79
N ASN A 60 9.02 -14.10 -17.23
CA ASN A 60 8.30 -12.83 -17.39
C ASN A 60 8.70 -11.84 -16.28
N TYR A 61 9.96 -11.41 -16.27
CA TYR A 61 10.42 -10.41 -15.32
C TYR A 61 11.24 -9.32 -16.00
N GLN A 62 11.32 -8.18 -15.35
CA GLN A 62 12.20 -7.06 -15.71
C GLN A 62 12.90 -6.54 -14.45
N ILE A 63 14.16 -6.16 -14.59
CA ILE A 63 14.92 -5.47 -13.55
C ILE A 63 15.21 -4.07 -14.06
N ILE A 64 14.78 -3.07 -13.28
CA ILE A 64 14.89 -1.65 -13.58
C ILE A 64 15.75 -1.05 -12.48
N GLU A 65 16.89 -0.50 -12.83
CA GLU A 65 17.84 0.14 -11.91
C GLU A 65 17.94 1.62 -12.23
N ASN A 66 17.66 2.46 -11.26
CA ASN A 66 17.92 3.88 -11.35
C ASN A 66 19.38 4.18 -11.05
N VAL A 67 19.95 5.17 -11.71
CA VAL A 67 21.36 5.59 -11.48
C VAL A 67 21.55 6.18 -10.07
N LYS A 68 20.48 6.75 -9.49
CA LYS A 68 20.45 7.37 -8.15
C LYS A 68 19.07 7.31 -7.57
N ASN A 69 18.97 7.39 -6.25
CA ASN A 69 17.71 7.48 -5.54
C ASN A 69 16.90 8.72 -5.99
N GLN A 70 15.66 8.48 -6.40
CA GLN A 70 14.70 9.50 -6.84
C GLN A 70 13.49 9.59 -5.93
N GLY A 71 13.36 8.67 -4.97
CA GLY A 71 12.21 8.47 -4.10
C GLY A 71 11.17 7.50 -4.68
N THR A 72 10.39 6.92 -3.80
CA THR A 72 9.45 5.82 -4.13
C THR A 72 8.50 6.19 -5.26
N VAL A 73 7.94 7.40 -5.26
CA VAL A 73 6.94 7.80 -6.27
C VAL A 73 7.55 7.80 -7.68
N LYS A 74 8.72 8.40 -7.88
CA LYS A 74 9.37 8.44 -9.21
C LYS A 74 9.85 7.06 -9.64
N ASN A 75 10.39 6.28 -8.71
CA ASN A 75 10.79 4.90 -8.97
C ASN A 75 9.57 4.07 -9.44
N MET A 76 8.45 4.17 -8.73
CA MET A 76 7.21 3.51 -9.10
C MET A 76 6.66 3.96 -10.46
N ILE A 77 6.66 5.26 -10.76
CA ILE A 77 6.24 5.77 -12.08
C ILE A 77 7.08 5.14 -13.19
N GLY A 78 8.41 5.11 -13.01
CA GLY A 78 9.34 4.51 -13.96
C GLY A 78 9.06 3.03 -14.22
N ALA A 79 8.72 2.28 -13.17
CA ALA A 79 8.35 0.87 -13.27
C ALA A 79 6.96 0.67 -13.89
N VAL A 80 5.95 1.40 -13.41
CA VAL A 80 4.55 1.23 -13.85
C VAL A 80 4.37 1.54 -15.32
N ARG A 81 5.11 2.49 -15.87
CA ARG A 81 5.16 2.79 -17.32
C ARG A 81 5.66 1.62 -18.19
N LYS A 82 6.35 0.65 -17.59
CA LYS A 82 6.84 -0.57 -18.27
C LYS A 82 5.93 -1.78 -18.02
N CYS A 83 4.94 -1.67 -17.15
CA CYS A 83 3.99 -2.72 -16.86
C CYS A 83 3.11 -3.03 -18.09
N GLN A 84 2.86 -4.32 -18.32
CA GLN A 84 1.99 -4.83 -19.39
C GLN A 84 0.69 -5.47 -18.84
N GLY A 85 0.61 -5.65 -17.52
CA GLY A 85 -0.57 -6.20 -16.85
C GLY A 85 -1.71 -5.20 -16.78
N ASN A 86 -2.94 -5.69 -16.95
CA ASN A 86 -4.14 -4.89 -16.78
C ASN A 86 -4.35 -4.45 -15.30
N TRP A 87 -3.88 -5.30 -14.38
CA TRP A 87 -3.91 -5.06 -12.94
C TRP A 87 -2.50 -4.87 -12.41
N ILE A 88 -2.37 -4.13 -11.32
CA ILE A 88 -1.10 -3.91 -10.62
C ILE A 88 -1.23 -4.18 -9.14
N LEU A 89 -0.16 -4.74 -8.59
CA LEU A 89 0.14 -4.85 -7.16
C LEU A 89 1.54 -4.28 -6.91
N SER A 90 1.71 -3.52 -5.82
CA SER A 90 3.00 -2.93 -5.44
C SER A 90 3.45 -3.43 -4.07
N PHE A 91 4.73 -3.75 -3.95
CA PHE A 91 5.31 -4.36 -2.75
C PHE A 91 6.62 -3.67 -2.36
N GLY A 92 6.94 -3.73 -1.07
CA GLY A 92 8.28 -3.57 -0.53
C GLY A 92 8.94 -4.93 -0.28
N PRO A 93 10.28 -4.99 -0.16
CA PRO A 93 10.99 -6.21 0.21
C PRO A 93 10.59 -6.71 1.61
N GLY A 94 10.36 -8.03 1.72
CA GLY A 94 9.82 -8.68 2.92
C GLY A 94 8.30 -8.91 2.86
N ASP A 95 7.57 -8.12 2.08
CA ASP A 95 6.14 -8.36 1.90
C ASP A 95 5.89 -9.54 0.96
N CYS A 96 4.98 -10.44 1.34
CA CYS A 96 4.69 -11.68 0.60
C CYS A 96 3.20 -11.85 0.33
N ILE A 97 2.86 -12.55 -0.77
CA ILE A 97 1.48 -12.93 -1.09
C ILE A 97 1.14 -14.25 -0.42
N ILE A 98 0.02 -14.31 0.30
CA ILE A 98 -0.47 -15.50 1.01
C ILE A 98 -1.31 -16.36 0.07
N GLY A 99 -0.96 -17.66 -0.02
CA GLY A 99 -1.66 -18.63 -0.89
C GLY A 99 -1.15 -18.61 -2.32
N ASP A 100 -1.40 -19.70 -3.03
CA ASP A 100 -0.88 -19.91 -4.39
C ASP A 100 -1.84 -19.45 -5.50
N ASP A 101 -3.12 -19.19 -5.18
CA ASP A 101 -4.18 -18.75 -6.07
C ASP A 101 -4.78 -17.39 -5.68
N CYS A 102 -4.09 -16.71 -4.79
CA CYS A 102 -4.60 -15.49 -4.14
C CYS A 102 -4.92 -14.39 -5.16
N ILE A 103 -3.98 -14.10 -6.07
CA ILE A 103 -4.15 -13.03 -7.05
C ILE A 103 -5.33 -13.33 -7.98
N ARG A 104 -5.46 -14.58 -8.47
CA ARG A 104 -6.58 -15.01 -9.31
C ARG A 104 -7.91 -14.72 -8.62
N ARG A 105 -8.08 -15.22 -7.40
CA ARG A 105 -9.33 -15.01 -6.64
C ARG A 105 -9.62 -13.55 -6.35
N TRP A 106 -8.59 -12.75 -6.14
CA TRP A 106 -8.77 -11.32 -5.87
C TRP A 106 -9.20 -10.56 -7.12
N ILE A 107 -8.59 -10.84 -8.27
CA ILE A 107 -9.00 -10.27 -9.56
C ILE A 107 -10.43 -10.67 -9.89
N ASP A 108 -10.76 -11.98 -9.83
CA ASP A 108 -12.11 -12.48 -10.13
C ASP A 108 -13.17 -11.82 -9.23
N TYR A 109 -12.88 -11.67 -7.95
CA TYR A 109 -13.78 -10.97 -7.02
C TYR A 109 -14.00 -9.51 -7.42
N THR A 110 -12.94 -8.82 -7.83
CA THR A 110 -12.97 -7.42 -8.20
C THR A 110 -13.72 -7.21 -9.51
N GLU A 111 -13.46 -8.05 -10.51
CA GLU A 111 -14.14 -8.01 -11.81
C GLU A 111 -15.62 -8.37 -11.70
N ASN A 112 -15.99 -9.35 -10.87
CA ASN A 112 -17.40 -9.69 -10.60
C ASN A 112 -18.17 -8.54 -9.94
N ARG A 113 -17.51 -7.60 -9.26
CA ARG A 113 -18.08 -6.37 -8.72
C ARG A 113 -18.08 -5.22 -9.73
N GLN A 114 -17.54 -5.43 -10.94
CA GLN A 114 -17.42 -4.44 -12.02
C GLN A 114 -16.72 -3.14 -11.55
N VAL A 115 -15.65 -3.30 -10.78
CA VAL A 115 -14.83 -2.20 -10.25
C VAL A 115 -13.38 -2.35 -10.65
N GLU A 116 -12.63 -1.26 -10.56
CA GLU A 116 -11.25 -1.16 -11.02
C GLU A 116 -10.24 -1.04 -9.86
N ILE A 117 -10.76 -0.95 -8.63
CA ILE A 117 -9.97 -0.79 -7.41
C ILE A 117 -10.57 -1.66 -6.31
N SER A 118 -9.75 -2.47 -5.68
CA SER A 118 -10.14 -3.22 -4.49
C SER A 118 -8.99 -3.33 -3.50
N PHE A 119 -9.32 -3.52 -2.24
CA PHE A 119 -8.34 -3.73 -1.18
C PHE A 119 -8.70 -4.95 -0.34
N SER A 120 -7.69 -5.48 0.34
CA SER A 120 -7.80 -6.66 1.19
C SER A 120 -7.23 -6.41 2.58
N ASP A 121 -7.18 -7.46 3.40
CA ASP A 121 -6.51 -7.45 4.69
C ASP A 121 -5.08 -7.99 4.60
N ILE A 122 -4.30 -7.62 5.60
CA ILE A 122 -2.95 -8.14 5.84
C ILE A 122 -2.92 -9.06 7.05
N LEU A 123 -1.98 -9.99 7.08
CA LEU A 123 -1.36 -10.53 8.28
C LEU A 123 0.00 -9.86 8.45
N ALA A 124 0.47 -9.74 9.68
CA ALA A 124 1.74 -9.08 9.93
C ALA A 124 2.72 -10.00 10.66
N TYR A 125 3.99 -9.80 10.36
CA TYR A 125 5.11 -10.39 11.09
C TYR A 125 6.18 -9.32 11.32
N SER A 126 7.10 -9.59 12.23
CA SER A 126 8.28 -8.77 12.47
C SER A 126 9.50 -9.69 12.59
N ARG A 127 10.69 -9.11 12.69
CA ARG A 127 11.93 -9.88 12.92
C ARG A 127 12.56 -9.50 14.23
N ASP A 128 13.15 -10.49 14.90
CA ASP A 128 13.94 -10.28 16.12
C ASP A 128 15.34 -9.73 15.79
N GLU A 129 16.17 -9.56 16.83
CA GLU A 129 17.55 -9.06 16.70
C GLU A 129 18.46 -10.00 15.86
N ASN A 130 18.08 -11.26 15.71
CA ASN A 130 18.79 -12.26 14.91
C ASN A 130 18.19 -12.37 13.49
N GLY A 131 17.22 -11.52 13.14
CA GLY A 131 16.53 -11.55 11.86
C GLY A 131 15.47 -12.67 11.73
N GLN A 132 15.15 -13.38 12.82
CA GLN A 132 14.17 -14.47 12.80
C GLN A 132 12.74 -13.89 12.76
N PRO A 133 11.91 -14.35 11.81
CA PRO A 133 10.55 -13.88 11.69
C PRO A 133 9.66 -14.41 12.82
N TYR A 134 8.78 -13.58 13.35
CA TYR A 134 7.75 -13.96 14.31
C TYR A 134 6.44 -13.23 14.03
N PRO A 135 5.29 -13.87 14.30
CA PRO A 135 3.99 -13.28 14.01
C PRO A 135 3.66 -12.13 14.97
N VAL A 136 3.06 -11.08 14.44
CA VAL A 136 2.56 -9.95 15.25
C VAL A 136 1.12 -9.63 14.87
N SER A 137 0.35 -9.14 15.84
CA SER A 137 -0.98 -8.59 15.59
C SER A 137 -0.90 -7.06 15.55
N VAL A 138 -1.34 -6.47 14.46
CA VAL A 138 -1.30 -5.03 14.24
C VAL A 138 -2.71 -4.48 14.00
N LYS A 139 -2.89 -3.18 14.20
CA LYS A 139 -4.14 -2.52 13.83
C LYS A 139 -4.35 -2.57 12.34
N CYS A 140 -5.49 -3.11 11.91
CA CYS A 140 -5.84 -3.14 10.49
C CYS A 140 -5.98 -1.72 9.91
N ALA A 141 -5.67 -1.62 8.64
CA ALA A 141 -5.89 -0.43 7.82
C ALA A 141 -6.67 -0.85 6.55
N PRO A 142 -7.96 -0.48 6.42
CA PRO A 142 -8.74 0.39 7.30
C PRO A 142 -9.32 -0.31 8.54
N GLN A 143 -9.73 0.48 9.54
CA GLN A 143 -10.41 -0.02 10.73
C GLN A 143 -11.88 -0.41 10.47
N MET A 144 -12.52 0.24 9.50
CA MET A 144 -13.92 0.01 9.13
C MET A 144 -14.05 -0.23 7.61
N PRO A 145 -13.59 -1.38 7.08
CA PRO A 145 -13.56 -1.64 5.64
C PRO A 145 -14.91 -1.51 4.96
N ASN A 146 -16.00 -1.94 5.59
CA ASN A 146 -17.37 -1.80 5.06
C ASN A 146 -17.85 -0.34 4.98
N LYS A 147 -17.12 0.61 5.56
CA LYS A 147 -17.42 2.05 5.38
C LYS A 147 -16.71 2.63 4.18
N ILE A 148 -15.66 1.96 3.71
CA ILE A 148 -14.94 2.28 2.48
C ILE A 148 -15.64 1.57 1.30
N ASP A 149 -15.99 0.29 1.45
CA ASP A 149 -16.83 -0.44 0.50
C ASP A 149 -18.29 0.00 0.66
N ASN A 150 -18.63 1.12 0.04
CA ASN A 150 -19.97 1.73 0.13
C ASN A 150 -20.27 2.53 -1.14
N ASP A 151 -21.52 2.48 -1.62
CA ASP A 151 -21.95 3.20 -2.81
C ASP A 151 -22.23 4.70 -2.56
N ASP A 152 -22.35 5.10 -1.30
CA ASP A 152 -22.49 6.50 -0.92
C ASP A 152 -21.11 7.17 -0.83
N TYR A 153 -20.66 7.76 -1.92
CA TYR A 153 -19.36 8.44 -2.03
C TYR A 153 -19.12 9.51 -0.96
N GLU A 154 -20.16 10.21 -0.50
CA GLU A 154 -20.01 11.20 0.57
C GLU A 154 -19.67 10.56 1.91
N LYS A 155 -20.21 9.36 2.20
CA LYS A 155 -19.83 8.59 3.37
C LYS A 155 -18.40 8.04 3.25
N VAL A 156 -18.02 7.53 2.07
CA VAL A 156 -16.67 7.05 1.79
C VAL A 156 -15.65 8.18 1.96
N MET A 157 -15.89 9.33 1.32
CA MET A 157 -15.03 10.52 1.46
C MET A 157 -14.92 10.98 2.92
N TYR A 158 -16.01 10.97 3.67
CA TYR A 158 -15.96 11.32 5.08
C TYR A 158 -15.12 10.32 5.89
N GLN A 159 -15.33 9.03 5.67
CA GLN A 159 -14.58 7.97 6.36
C GLN A 159 -13.10 8.05 6.05
N TYR A 160 -12.75 8.16 4.78
CA TYR A 160 -11.37 8.13 4.33
C TYR A 160 -10.63 9.44 4.60
N LEU A 161 -11.20 10.58 4.17
CA LEU A 161 -10.51 11.86 4.19
C LEU A 161 -10.66 12.63 5.52
N ILE A 162 -11.80 12.51 6.21
CA ILE A 162 -12.03 13.22 7.46
C ILE A 162 -11.70 12.34 8.66
N ASN A 163 -12.19 11.10 8.73
CA ASN A 163 -11.85 10.19 9.82
C ASN A 163 -10.39 9.72 9.73
N GLY A 164 -9.83 9.62 8.52
CA GLY A 164 -8.46 9.15 8.29
C GLY A 164 -8.34 7.63 8.37
N ASP A 165 -9.38 6.92 7.96
CA ASP A 165 -9.42 5.46 7.93
C ASP A 165 -8.81 4.94 6.62
N LEU A 166 -7.48 4.96 6.56
CA LEU A 166 -6.73 4.70 5.34
C LEU A 166 -6.61 3.21 5.03
N ILE A 167 -6.43 2.86 3.76
CA ILE A 167 -6.10 1.52 3.28
C ILE A 167 -4.59 1.31 3.41
N CYS A 168 -4.16 0.08 3.68
CA CYS A 168 -2.74 -0.30 3.62
C CYS A 168 -2.29 -0.38 2.15
N GLY A 169 -1.23 0.33 1.79
CA GLY A 169 -0.77 0.46 0.40
C GLY A 169 -0.46 -0.87 -0.28
N VAL A 170 0.21 -1.78 0.42
CA VAL A 170 0.57 -3.10 -0.11
C VAL A 170 -0.65 -4.01 -0.37
N ALA A 171 -1.77 -3.76 0.30
CA ALA A 171 -3.00 -4.54 0.16
C ALA A 171 -4.01 -3.90 -0.80
N LEU A 172 -3.53 -3.35 -1.91
CA LEU A 172 -4.35 -2.74 -2.96
C LEU A 172 -4.13 -3.40 -4.31
N LEU A 173 -5.22 -3.78 -4.95
CA LEU A 173 -5.29 -4.20 -6.35
C LEU A 173 -5.98 -3.11 -7.16
N THR A 174 -5.33 -2.62 -8.22
CA THR A 174 -5.85 -1.52 -9.04
C THR A 174 -5.58 -1.78 -10.51
N LYS A 175 -6.40 -1.24 -11.42
CA LYS A 175 -6.06 -1.19 -12.86
C LYS A 175 -4.78 -0.36 -13.03
N THR A 176 -3.88 -0.84 -13.89
CA THR A 176 -2.54 -0.27 -14.05
C THR A 176 -2.56 1.18 -14.54
N ASP A 177 -3.45 1.50 -15.46
CA ASP A 177 -3.64 2.85 -16.00
C ASP A 177 -4.18 3.83 -14.94
N ILE A 178 -5.09 3.37 -14.09
CA ILE A 178 -5.60 4.16 -12.97
C ILE A 178 -4.48 4.41 -11.96
N TYR A 179 -3.72 3.38 -11.60
CA TYR A 179 -2.61 3.51 -10.66
C TYR A 179 -1.58 4.54 -11.17
N LEU A 180 -1.16 4.42 -12.43
CA LEU A 180 -0.23 5.37 -13.06
C LEU A 180 -0.78 6.80 -13.08
N LYS A 181 -2.03 6.99 -13.49
CA LYS A 181 -2.71 8.29 -13.49
C LYS A 181 -2.60 9.02 -12.14
N TYR A 182 -2.79 8.30 -11.05
CA TYR A 182 -2.75 8.90 -9.70
C TYR A 182 -1.33 9.04 -9.17
N LEU A 183 -0.39 8.18 -9.52
CA LEU A 183 1.03 8.38 -9.24
C LEU A 183 1.54 9.67 -9.91
N GLU A 184 1.21 9.90 -11.18
CA GLU A 184 1.62 11.10 -11.90
C GLU A 184 1.03 12.39 -11.30
N LYS A 185 -0.18 12.33 -10.72
CA LYS A 185 -0.76 13.47 -10.00
C LYS A 185 0.00 13.88 -8.76
N ILE A 186 0.75 12.97 -8.14
CA ILE A 186 1.52 13.23 -6.92
C ILE A 186 3.03 13.31 -7.15
N GLU A 187 3.52 13.08 -8.37
CA GLU A 187 4.95 12.94 -8.72
C GLU A 187 5.86 14.05 -8.17
N ASN A 188 5.40 15.31 -8.21
CA ASN A 188 6.21 16.45 -7.78
C ASN A 188 5.83 16.96 -6.37
N ILE A 189 5.03 16.20 -5.62
CA ILE A 189 4.45 16.61 -4.35
C ILE A 189 4.78 15.60 -3.25
N VAL A 190 4.78 14.32 -3.60
CA VAL A 190 5.08 13.19 -2.71
C VAL A 190 6.37 12.54 -3.18
N ILE A 191 7.24 12.21 -2.25
CA ILE A 191 8.52 11.55 -2.55
C ILE A 191 8.46 10.06 -2.18
N TYR A 192 7.95 9.74 -0.99
CA TYR A 192 8.04 8.40 -0.41
C TYR A 192 6.71 7.71 -0.18
N ALA A 193 5.67 8.45 0.25
CA ALA A 193 4.38 7.88 0.64
C ALA A 193 3.43 7.79 -0.57
N GLU A 194 3.74 6.91 -1.53
CA GLU A 194 2.97 6.73 -2.77
C GLU A 194 1.52 6.33 -2.49
N ASP A 195 1.23 5.64 -1.40
CA ASP A 195 -0.12 5.24 -0.98
C ASP A 195 -1.07 6.43 -0.73
N HIS A 196 -0.54 7.64 -0.63
CA HIS A 196 -1.37 8.85 -0.62
C HIS A 196 -2.18 9.07 -1.91
N LEU A 197 -1.81 8.42 -3.01
CA LEU A 197 -2.62 8.43 -4.25
C LEU A 197 -4.06 7.95 -4.00
N PHE A 198 -4.29 7.03 -3.05
CA PHE A 198 -5.64 6.53 -2.73
C PHE A 198 -6.56 7.61 -2.18
N ARG A 199 -6.01 8.61 -1.49
CA ARG A 199 -6.78 9.76 -1.01
C ARG A 199 -7.34 10.57 -2.19
N LEU A 200 -6.61 10.63 -3.31
CA LEU A 200 -7.08 11.29 -4.53
C LEU A 200 -8.09 10.42 -5.28
N MET A 201 -7.89 9.09 -5.31
CA MET A 201 -8.88 8.17 -5.87
C MET A 201 -10.24 8.30 -5.18
N VAL A 202 -10.25 8.35 -3.84
CA VAL A 202 -11.46 8.58 -3.05
C VAL A 202 -12.04 9.97 -3.28
N LEU A 203 -11.20 11.01 -3.37
CA LEU A 203 -11.63 12.38 -3.65
C LEU A 203 -12.35 12.49 -5.00
N GLU A 204 -11.86 11.76 -6.01
CA GLU A 204 -12.42 11.74 -7.36
C GLU A 204 -13.53 10.69 -7.54
N ARG A 205 -14.05 10.15 -6.43
CA ARG A 205 -15.21 9.24 -6.39
C ARG A 205 -15.00 7.92 -7.13
N ASN A 206 -13.76 7.41 -7.19
CA ASN A 206 -13.57 6.05 -7.67
C ASN A 206 -14.22 5.05 -6.71
N ARG A 207 -14.92 4.07 -7.26
CA ARG A 207 -15.51 2.99 -6.49
C ARG A 207 -14.41 2.05 -6.03
N ILE A 208 -14.34 1.79 -4.72
CA ILE A 208 -13.35 0.90 -4.10
C ILE A 208 -14.11 -0.18 -3.34
N VAL A 209 -13.79 -1.45 -3.56
CA VAL A 209 -14.45 -2.56 -2.87
C VAL A 209 -13.48 -3.28 -1.93
N TYR A 210 -14.04 -3.87 -0.89
CA TYR A 210 -13.29 -4.65 0.07
C TYR A 210 -13.36 -6.14 -0.26
N PHE A 211 -12.20 -6.76 -0.50
CA PHE A 211 -12.03 -8.21 -0.60
C PHE A 211 -11.75 -8.76 0.81
N PRO A 212 -12.72 -9.45 1.47
CA PRO A 212 -12.61 -9.80 2.89
C PRO A 212 -11.74 -11.04 3.10
N LYS A 213 -10.51 -10.98 2.61
CA LYS A 213 -9.48 -12.03 2.75
C LYS A 213 -8.15 -11.41 3.14
N GLN A 214 -7.36 -12.17 3.87
CA GLN A 214 -5.96 -11.86 4.15
C GLN A 214 -5.13 -12.33 2.96
N THR A 215 -4.57 -11.38 2.23
CA THR A 215 -3.85 -11.68 0.98
C THR A 215 -2.35 -11.45 1.10
N ILE A 216 -1.94 -10.61 2.04
CA ILE A 216 -0.56 -10.14 2.17
C ILE A 216 -0.04 -10.48 3.56
N LEU A 217 1.16 -11.03 3.60
CA LEU A 217 2.01 -11.11 4.77
C LEU A 217 2.94 -9.90 4.75
N TYR A 218 2.74 -8.98 5.69
CA TYR A 218 3.36 -7.66 5.75
C TYR A 218 4.48 -7.62 6.80
N GLU A 219 5.69 -7.20 6.42
CA GLU A 219 6.78 -6.99 7.37
C GLU A 219 6.58 -5.68 8.14
N TYR A 220 6.25 -5.79 9.42
CA TYR A 220 5.95 -4.66 10.28
C TYR A 220 7.17 -4.19 11.08
N GLY A 221 7.44 -2.89 11.06
CA GLY A 221 8.48 -2.24 11.88
C GLY A 221 9.74 -1.85 11.12
N GLU A 222 9.94 -2.34 9.90
CA GLU A 222 11.15 -2.08 9.09
C GLU A 222 10.89 -1.10 7.92
N GLY A 223 9.66 -1.01 7.44
CA GLY A 223 9.30 -0.14 6.31
C GLY A 223 9.36 1.35 6.65
N VAL A 224 9.44 2.18 5.63
CA VAL A 224 9.45 3.66 5.72
C VAL A 224 8.31 4.19 6.60
N SER A 225 7.12 3.60 6.50
CA SER A 225 5.92 4.02 7.24
C SER A 225 5.84 3.50 8.67
N THR A 226 6.55 2.42 9.01
CA THR A 226 6.38 1.70 10.29
C THR A 226 7.60 1.75 11.19
N SER A 227 8.79 1.99 10.67
CA SER A 227 10.03 2.02 11.46
C SER A 227 10.07 3.18 12.47
N GLY A 228 9.46 4.32 12.15
CA GLY A 228 9.49 5.53 13.00
C GLY A 228 10.89 6.09 13.26
N LYS A 229 11.92 5.57 12.58
CA LYS A 229 13.34 5.91 12.82
C LYS A 229 13.80 7.09 11.95
N GLY A 230 14.82 7.80 12.42
CA GLY A 230 15.51 8.83 11.64
C GLY A 230 14.61 9.97 11.19
N GLU A 231 14.76 10.39 9.94
CA GLU A 231 14.01 11.49 9.33
C GLU A 231 12.63 11.09 8.76
N TRP A 232 12.29 9.80 8.72
CA TRP A 232 11.07 9.30 8.11
C TRP A 232 9.80 10.01 8.61
N PRO A 233 9.58 10.24 9.93
CA PRO A 233 8.38 10.95 10.40
C PRO A 233 8.23 12.36 9.82
N ARG A 234 9.36 13.07 9.61
CA ARG A 234 9.36 14.41 9.01
C ARG A 234 9.05 14.35 7.51
N LEU A 235 9.69 13.44 6.78
CA LEU A 235 9.52 13.27 5.35
C LEU A 235 8.08 12.86 5.00
N LEU A 236 7.53 11.87 5.70
CA LEU A 236 6.13 11.43 5.51
C LEU A 236 5.12 12.53 5.90
N THR A 237 5.45 13.36 6.88
CA THR A 237 4.62 14.54 7.23
C THR A 237 4.60 15.54 6.09
N ASN A 238 5.73 15.80 5.44
CA ASN A 238 5.81 16.68 4.27
C ASN A 238 4.96 16.14 3.11
N ASP A 239 5.11 14.86 2.76
CA ASP A 239 4.33 14.19 1.73
C ASP A 239 2.82 14.32 2.01
N LYS A 240 2.42 14.03 3.26
CA LYS A 240 1.04 14.21 3.70
C LYS A 240 0.55 15.65 3.53
N CYS A 241 1.32 16.64 3.93
CA CYS A 241 0.95 18.06 3.83
C CYS A 241 0.77 18.49 2.36
N GLY A 242 1.59 17.96 1.45
CA GLY A 242 1.45 18.18 0.02
C GLY A 242 0.09 17.70 -0.50
N VAL A 243 -0.26 16.44 -0.20
CA VAL A 243 -1.55 15.86 -0.59
C VAL A 243 -2.74 16.53 0.11
N ASP A 244 -2.61 16.91 1.38
CA ASP A 244 -3.64 17.67 2.11
C ASP A 244 -3.96 18.99 1.38
N THR A 245 -2.95 19.62 0.75
CA THR A 245 -3.14 20.84 -0.04
C THR A 245 -3.91 20.58 -1.33
N ILE A 246 -3.62 19.47 -2.04
CA ILE A 246 -4.40 19.07 -3.24
C ILE A 246 -5.85 18.83 -2.84
N ILE A 247 -6.08 18.05 -1.79
CA ILE A 247 -7.43 17.72 -1.33
C ILE A 247 -8.20 18.98 -0.96
N ARG A 248 -7.56 19.89 -0.19
CA ARG A 248 -8.18 21.16 0.18
C ARG A 248 -8.63 21.98 -1.03
N ASN A 249 -7.81 22.02 -2.08
CA ASN A 249 -8.09 22.84 -3.26
C ASN A 249 -9.15 22.25 -4.18
N ASN A 250 -9.28 20.93 -4.23
CA ASN A 250 -10.11 20.20 -5.19
C ASN A 250 -11.34 19.51 -4.57
N SER A 251 -11.59 19.70 -3.27
CA SER A 251 -12.67 18.98 -2.57
C SER A 251 -13.94 19.82 -2.41
N THR A 252 -15.02 19.14 -2.02
CA THR A 252 -16.29 19.76 -1.65
C THR A 252 -16.12 20.74 -0.46
N LYS A 253 -17.00 21.72 -0.34
CA LYS A 253 -16.96 22.74 0.72
C LYS A 253 -16.76 22.15 2.13
N LYS A 254 -17.37 20.99 2.41
CA LYS A 254 -17.27 20.32 3.72
C LYS A 254 -15.87 19.79 4.00
N ILE A 255 -15.27 19.09 3.04
CA ILE A 255 -13.94 18.52 3.14
C ILE A 255 -12.91 19.66 3.15
N LYS A 256 -13.02 20.62 2.23
CA LYS A 256 -12.18 21.81 2.17
C LYS A 256 -12.11 22.50 3.54
N LYS A 257 -13.28 22.77 4.15
CA LYS A 257 -13.37 23.41 5.46
C LYS A 257 -12.71 22.59 6.59
N TYR A 258 -12.73 21.24 6.49
CA TYR A 258 -12.01 20.38 7.42
C TYR A 258 -10.50 20.57 7.28
N TYR A 259 -9.96 20.50 6.06
CA TYR A 259 -8.53 20.65 5.80
C TYR A 259 -8.01 22.05 6.14
N GLU A 260 -8.79 23.11 5.89
CA GLU A 260 -8.46 24.46 6.33
C GLU A 260 -8.34 24.56 7.86
N ARG A 261 -9.20 23.85 8.59
CA ARG A 261 -9.19 23.88 10.07
C ARG A 261 -8.05 23.10 10.68
N ILE A 262 -7.74 21.93 10.14
CA ILE A 262 -6.64 21.11 10.70
C ILE A 262 -5.26 21.73 10.42
N THR A 263 -5.11 22.54 9.38
CA THR A 263 -3.87 23.23 9.04
C THR A 263 -3.74 24.59 9.77
N ASN A 264 -4.84 25.14 10.26
CA ASN A 264 -4.86 26.44 10.93
C ASN A 264 -4.62 26.27 12.44
N LYS A 265 -3.48 26.78 12.93
CA LYS A 265 -3.08 26.74 14.35
C LYS A 265 -4.10 27.32 15.33
N LYS A 266 -5.06 28.13 14.85
CA LYS A 266 -6.15 28.69 15.67
C LYS A 266 -7.10 27.58 16.18
N TYR A 267 -7.27 26.48 15.43
CA TYR A 267 -8.15 25.39 15.82
C TYR A 267 -7.38 24.35 16.65
N LYS A 268 -7.63 24.36 17.96
CA LYS A 268 -7.09 23.34 18.87
C LYS A 268 -7.78 21.98 18.64
N LYS A 269 -7.11 20.88 18.95
CA LYS A 269 -7.61 19.50 18.73
C LYS A 269 -9.00 19.27 19.32
N TRP A 270 -9.29 19.78 20.52
CA TRP A 270 -10.61 19.63 21.15
C TRP A 270 -11.74 20.34 20.38
N MET A 271 -11.44 21.52 19.75
CA MET A 271 -12.41 22.23 18.91
C MET A 271 -12.80 21.40 17.68
N LEU A 272 -11.83 20.69 17.10
CA LEU A 272 -12.09 19.79 15.97
C LEU A 272 -13.03 18.63 16.37
N TYR A 273 -12.95 18.16 17.60
CA TYR A 273 -13.87 17.11 18.10
C TYR A 273 -15.31 17.60 18.20
N ILE A 274 -15.52 18.85 18.64
CA ILE A 274 -16.85 19.47 18.67
C ILE A 274 -17.39 19.72 17.26
N LEU A 275 -16.54 20.20 16.36
CA LEU A 275 -16.92 20.52 14.99
C LEU A 275 -17.14 19.29 14.10
N TYR A 276 -16.52 18.17 14.46
CA TYR A 276 -16.59 16.89 13.74
C TYR A 276 -16.93 15.72 14.68
N PRO A 277 -18.11 15.67 15.28
CA PRO A 277 -18.46 14.69 16.29
C PRO A 277 -18.40 13.25 15.76
N ARG A 278 -18.75 13.01 14.49
CA ARG A 278 -18.59 11.67 13.87
C ARG A 278 -17.14 11.20 13.85
N ARG A 279 -16.19 12.10 13.59
CA ARG A 279 -14.75 11.80 13.69
C ARG A 279 -14.34 11.51 15.13
N PHE A 280 -14.84 12.26 16.08
CA PHE A 280 -14.58 12.03 17.49
C PHE A 280 -15.04 10.63 17.93
N TRP A 281 -16.27 10.26 17.60
CA TRP A 281 -16.78 8.92 17.87
C TRP A 281 -16.00 7.82 17.16
N TYR A 282 -15.63 8.01 15.91
CA TYR A 282 -14.77 7.07 15.20
C TYR A 282 -13.45 6.84 15.95
N LEU A 283 -12.77 7.90 16.37
CA LEU A 283 -11.50 7.81 17.10
C LEU A 283 -11.66 7.11 18.46
N ILE A 284 -12.77 7.32 19.16
CA ILE A 284 -13.10 6.59 20.40
C ILE A 284 -13.31 5.10 20.12
N CYS A 285 -14.12 4.76 19.12
CA CYS A 285 -14.36 3.35 18.76
C CYS A 285 -13.07 2.63 18.43
N VAL A 286 -12.21 3.23 17.59
CA VAL A 286 -10.91 2.66 17.18
C VAL A 286 -9.94 2.57 18.35
N LYS A 287 -10.04 3.47 19.34
CA LYS A 287 -9.21 3.41 20.54
C LYS A 287 -9.66 2.31 21.52
N ILE A 288 -10.96 2.17 21.73
CA ILE A 288 -11.53 1.22 22.70
C ILE A 288 -11.52 -0.21 22.15
N LYS A 289 -11.92 -0.37 20.88
CA LYS A 289 -12.03 -1.67 20.21
C LYS A 289 -11.44 -1.57 18.80
N PRO A 290 -10.12 -1.55 18.67
CA PRO A 290 -9.48 -1.55 17.36
C PRO A 290 -9.75 -2.86 16.63
N ARG A 291 -9.89 -2.80 15.31
CA ARG A 291 -9.82 -3.98 14.44
C ARG A 291 -8.37 -4.39 14.34
N MET A 292 -8.05 -5.58 14.81
CA MET A 292 -6.69 -6.12 14.76
C MET A 292 -6.56 -7.12 13.63
N SER A 293 -5.36 -7.25 13.05
CA SER A 293 -5.03 -8.34 12.14
C SER A 293 -5.10 -9.68 12.89
N GLY A 294 -5.39 -10.75 12.17
CA GLY A 294 -5.15 -12.10 12.69
C GLY A 294 -3.66 -12.28 13.05
N ILE A 295 -3.39 -13.33 13.81
CA ILE A 295 -2.02 -13.81 14.03
C ILE A 295 -1.83 -14.98 13.08
N ILE A 296 -0.77 -14.93 12.28
CA ILE A 296 -0.38 -16.03 11.40
C ILE A 296 0.20 -17.17 12.24
N ASP A 297 -0.10 -18.41 11.87
CA ASP A 297 0.54 -19.58 12.47
C ASP A 297 2.02 -19.65 12.09
N ASP A 298 2.89 -20.00 13.04
CA ASP A 298 4.35 -20.08 12.82
C ASP A 298 4.72 -21.01 11.67
N SER A 299 4.02 -22.12 11.51
CA SER A 299 4.26 -23.07 10.42
C SER A 299 3.91 -22.47 9.05
N VAL A 300 2.90 -21.61 9.00
CA VAL A 300 2.53 -20.87 7.78
C VAL A 300 3.54 -19.76 7.54
N LEU A 301 3.97 -19.03 8.56
CA LEU A 301 4.98 -17.99 8.44
C LEU A 301 6.28 -18.55 7.83
N GLN A 302 6.81 -19.64 8.36
CA GLN A 302 8.02 -20.31 7.87
C GLN A 302 7.91 -20.83 6.41
N LYS A 303 6.70 -21.02 5.90
CA LYS A 303 6.49 -21.39 4.50
C LYS A 303 6.76 -20.24 3.54
N TYR A 304 6.63 -19.00 4.00
CA TYR A 304 6.73 -17.80 3.16
C TYR A 304 8.03 -17.03 3.34
N ILE A 305 8.61 -17.11 4.52
CA ILE A 305 9.86 -16.46 4.93
C ILE A 305 10.93 -17.53 5.26
#